data_65d72df5d7eebbd0bf6b91b5160e306d
#
_entry.id   65d72df5d7eebbd0bf6b91b5160e306d
#
_cell.length_a   1.000
_cell.length_b   1.000
_cell.length_c   1.000
_cell.angle_alpha   90.00
_cell.angle_beta   90.00
_cell.angle_gamma   90.00
#
_symmetry.space_group_name_H-M   'P 1'
#
loop_
_entity.id
_entity.type
_entity.pdbx_description
1 polymer ?
#
loop_
_entity_poly.entity_id
_entity_poly.type
_entity_poly.pdbx_seq_one_letter_code
_entity_poly.pdbx_strand_id
1 'polypeptide(L)'
;MMWNRKLDEKLKENGWLLDKKDDCGVVYKKIASVHIYTKYKVVKILHNQFASYSSIPGISEEPARLTYKELKLFMKKFKQMKKEYGWK
;
A
#
# COMPACT_ATOMS: atom_id res chain seq x y z
N MET A 1 -8.14 16.10 -10.66
CA MET A 1 -8.53 14.74 -11.02
C MET A 1 -9.22 14.07 -9.84
N MET A 2 -10.28 13.35 -10.10
CA MET A 2 -10.99 12.65 -9.03
C MET A 2 -10.27 11.36 -8.65
N TRP A 3 -10.27 11.07 -7.35
CA TRP A 3 -9.74 9.83 -6.80
C TRP A 3 -10.53 8.62 -7.36
N ASN A 4 -9.82 7.56 -7.75
CA ASN A 4 -10.49 6.36 -8.29
C ASN A 4 -11.09 5.52 -7.16
N ARG A 5 -12.37 5.73 -6.89
CA ARG A 5 -13.08 5.04 -5.81
C ARG A 5 -13.15 3.52 -6.00
N LYS A 6 -13.30 3.05 -7.24
CA LYS A 6 -13.37 1.61 -7.51
C LYS A 6 -12.08 0.90 -7.12
N LEU A 7 -10.94 1.52 -7.41
CA LEU A 7 -9.65 0.95 -7.06
C LEU A 7 -9.47 0.93 -5.53
N ASP A 8 -9.83 2.02 -4.85
CA ASP A 8 -9.73 2.09 -3.40
C ASP A 8 -10.67 1.08 -2.72
N GLU A 9 -11.88 0.90 -3.25
CA GLU A 9 -12.81 -0.11 -2.76
C GLU A 9 -12.26 -1.52 -2.91
N LYS A 10 -11.63 -1.83 -4.04
CA LYS A 10 -11.00 -3.13 -4.26
C LYS A 10 -9.85 -3.38 -3.29
N LEU A 11 -9.04 -2.37 -3.03
CA LEU A 11 -7.97 -2.48 -2.04
C LEU A 11 -8.55 -2.75 -0.65
N LYS A 12 -9.58 -2.02 -0.27
CA LYS A 12 -10.25 -2.20 1.01
C LYS A 12 -10.89 -3.59 1.14
N GLU A 13 -11.53 -4.09 0.09
CA GLU A 13 -12.11 -5.44 0.05
C GLU A 13 -11.05 -6.53 0.26
N ASN A 14 -9.82 -6.26 -0.15
CA ASN A 14 -8.69 -7.17 0.03
C ASN A 14 -7.95 -6.95 1.35
N GLY A 15 -8.52 -6.15 2.26
CA GLY A 15 -7.97 -5.91 3.58
C GLY A 15 -6.97 -4.76 3.69
N TRP A 16 -6.73 -4.03 2.61
CA TRP A 16 -5.80 -2.90 2.60
C TRP A 16 -6.49 -1.63 3.07
N LEU A 17 -5.93 -1.03 4.11
CA LEU A 17 -6.43 0.23 4.66
C LEU A 17 -5.42 1.34 4.39
N LEU A 18 -5.92 2.52 4.04
CA LEU A 18 -5.08 3.69 3.86
C LEU A 18 -4.61 4.16 5.23
N ASP A 19 -3.29 4.04 5.48
CA ASP A 19 -2.68 4.43 6.73
C ASP A 19 -2.25 5.88 6.74
N LYS A 20 -1.73 6.37 5.60
CA LYS A 20 -1.25 7.74 5.49
C LYS A 20 -1.39 8.23 4.05
N LYS A 21 -1.78 9.49 3.90
CA LYS A 21 -1.81 10.18 2.61
C LYS A 21 -1.33 11.62 2.82
N ASP A 22 -0.34 12.02 2.05
CA ASP A 22 0.19 13.39 2.08
C ASP A 22 0.74 13.79 0.71
N ASP A 23 1.46 14.91 0.66
CA ASP A 23 2.04 15.42 -0.59
C ASP A 23 3.12 14.51 -1.18
N CYS A 24 3.67 13.61 -0.39
CA CYS A 24 4.70 12.67 -0.83
C CYS A 24 4.12 11.41 -1.44
N GLY A 25 2.89 11.03 -1.07
CA GLY A 25 2.22 9.83 -1.56
C GLY A 25 1.33 9.17 -0.54
N VAL A 26 1.23 7.86 -0.62
CA VAL A 26 0.33 7.07 0.24
C VAL A 26 1.03 5.88 0.87
N VAL A 27 0.51 5.46 2.02
CA VAL A 27 0.92 4.24 2.70
C VAL A 27 -0.33 3.40 2.99
N TYR A 28 -0.31 2.14 2.57
CA TYR A 28 -1.38 1.19 2.87
C TYR A 28 -0.89 0.12 3.81
N LYS A 29 -1.76 -0.35 4.68
CA LYS A 29 -1.50 -1.42 5.63
C LYS A 29 -2.53 -2.52 5.52
N LYS A 30 -2.09 -3.76 5.73
CA LYS A 30 -2.96 -4.92 5.81
C LYS A 30 -2.46 -5.83 6.93
N ILE A 31 -3.38 -6.36 7.76
CA ILE A 31 -3.02 -7.33 8.79
C ILE A 31 -2.67 -8.65 8.09
N ALA A 32 -1.44 -9.10 8.26
CA ALA A 32 -0.95 -10.35 7.69
C ALA A 32 -1.16 -11.53 8.63
N SER A 33 -0.93 -11.33 9.93
CA SER A 33 -1.16 -12.36 10.93
C SER A 33 -1.33 -11.73 12.32
N VAL A 34 -2.03 -12.44 13.20
CA VAL A 34 -2.25 -12.03 14.57
C VAL A 34 -1.97 -13.25 15.47
N HIS A 35 -0.87 -13.19 16.21
CA HIS A 35 -0.53 -14.17 17.23
C HIS A 35 -0.21 -13.43 18.51
N ILE A 36 1.00 -13.59 19.05
CA ILE A 36 1.48 -12.80 20.19
C ILE A 36 1.65 -11.34 19.74
N TYR A 37 2.13 -11.14 18.53
CA TYR A 37 2.29 -9.82 17.91
C TYR A 37 1.46 -9.72 16.63
N THR A 38 0.95 -8.53 16.32
CA THR A 38 0.28 -8.28 15.06
C THR A 38 1.35 -7.96 13.99
N LYS A 39 1.34 -8.74 12.93
CA LYS A 39 2.22 -8.53 11.77
C LYS A 39 1.44 -7.85 10.67
N TYR A 40 1.98 -6.76 10.16
CA TYR A 40 1.37 -6.01 9.07
C TYR A 40 2.14 -6.21 7.77
N LYS A 41 1.41 -6.17 6.67
CA LYS A 41 1.97 -6.01 5.34
C LYS A 41 1.78 -4.54 4.97
N VAL A 42 2.83 -3.87 4.53
CA VAL A 42 2.81 -2.44 4.27
C VAL A 42 3.25 -2.18 2.84
N VAL A 43 2.53 -1.30 2.14
CA VAL A 43 2.90 -0.83 0.80
C VAL A 43 3.01 0.68 0.86
N LYS A 44 4.18 1.21 0.47
CA LYS A 44 4.44 2.64 0.37
C LYS A 44 4.59 3.03 -1.10
N ILE A 45 3.87 4.04 -1.51
CA ILE A 45 4.04 4.66 -2.82
C ILE A 45 4.35 6.13 -2.57
N LEU A 46 5.64 6.45 -2.50
CA LEU A 46 6.14 7.77 -2.12
C LEU A 46 7.18 8.24 -3.14
N HIS A 47 7.11 9.51 -3.53
CA HIS A 47 8.12 10.13 -4.38
C HIS A 47 8.41 9.35 -5.67
N ASN A 48 7.36 8.86 -6.34
CA ASN A 48 7.49 8.05 -7.55
C ASN A 48 8.24 6.74 -7.34
N GLN A 49 8.19 6.20 -6.13
CA GLN A 49 8.82 4.93 -5.77
C GLN A 49 7.81 4.01 -5.10
N PHE A 50 8.01 2.71 -5.28
CA PHE A 50 7.14 1.68 -4.72
C PHE A 50 7.98 0.78 -3.81
N ALA A 51 7.46 0.52 -2.61
CA ALA A 51 8.10 -0.39 -1.68
C ALA A 51 7.06 -1.21 -0.92
N SER A 52 7.37 -2.45 -0.62
CA SER A 52 6.53 -3.31 0.21
C SER A 52 7.37 -4.03 1.25
N TYR A 53 6.84 -4.13 2.46
CA TYR A 53 7.53 -4.84 3.54
C TYR A 53 6.52 -5.38 4.55
N SER A 54 6.98 -6.35 5.35
CA SER A 54 6.25 -6.84 6.52
C SER A 54 6.80 -6.16 7.75
N SER A 55 5.93 -5.77 8.67
CA SER A 55 6.33 -5.06 9.87
C SER A 55 5.65 -5.64 11.11
N ILE A 56 6.46 -5.89 12.13
CA ILE A 56 5.97 -6.10 13.49
C ILE A 56 6.45 -4.87 14.27
N PRO A 57 5.55 -3.93 14.63
CA PRO A 57 5.95 -2.65 15.22
C PRO A 57 6.83 -2.83 16.44
N GLY A 58 7.99 -2.15 16.45
CA GLY A 58 8.96 -2.23 17.53
C GLY A 58 9.85 -3.46 17.54
N ILE A 59 9.69 -4.39 16.58
CA ILE A 59 10.42 -5.66 16.55
C ILE A 59 11.18 -5.87 15.25
N SER A 60 10.48 -5.87 14.11
CA SER A 60 11.15 -6.17 12.84
C SER A 60 10.47 -5.53 11.64
N GLU A 61 11.29 -5.33 10.59
CA GLU A 61 10.81 -5.00 9.25
C GLU A 61 11.56 -5.90 8.28
N GLU A 62 10.83 -6.52 7.37
CA GLU A 62 11.40 -7.43 6.36
C GLU A 62 10.76 -7.16 5.00
N PRO A 63 11.49 -7.33 3.88
CA PRO A 63 10.88 -7.25 2.57
C PRO A 63 9.70 -8.22 2.48
N ALA A 64 8.59 -7.77 1.92
CA ALA A 64 7.42 -8.60 1.75
C ALA A 64 7.11 -8.79 0.28
N ARG A 65 6.68 -10.00 -0.06
CA ARG A 65 6.20 -10.29 -1.40
C ARG A 65 4.70 -10.05 -1.47
N LEU A 66 4.27 -9.40 -2.53
CA LEU A 66 2.86 -9.23 -2.83
C LEU A 66 2.40 -10.38 -3.71
N THR A 67 1.15 -10.83 -3.52
CA THR A 67 0.55 -11.76 -4.46
C THR A 67 0.38 -11.06 -5.81
N TYR A 68 0.19 -11.84 -6.87
CA TYR A 68 -0.04 -11.28 -8.21
C TYR A 68 -1.25 -10.32 -8.21
N LYS A 69 -2.32 -10.71 -7.53
CA LYS A 69 -3.51 -9.88 -7.41
C LYS A 69 -3.24 -8.56 -6.70
N GLU A 70 -2.51 -8.60 -5.59
CA GLU A 70 -2.11 -7.40 -4.84
C GLU A 70 -1.21 -6.50 -5.67
N LEU A 71 -0.20 -7.07 -6.31
CA LEU A 71 0.72 -6.33 -7.16
C LEU A 71 -0.03 -5.62 -8.29
N LYS A 72 -0.96 -6.31 -8.92
CA LYS A 72 -1.77 -5.74 -10.01
C LYS A 72 -2.58 -4.52 -9.54
N LEU A 73 -3.20 -4.62 -8.36
CA LEU A 73 -3.96 -3.51 -7.78
C LEU A 73 -3.06 -2.32 -7.48
N PHE A 74 -1.89 -2.55 -6.87
CA PHE A 74 -0.97 -1.48 -6.53
C PHE A 74 -0.28 -0.88 -7.74
N MET A 75 -0.07 -1.64 -8.81
CA MET A 75 0.44 -1.08 -10.07
C MET A 75 -0.56 -0.10 -10.69
N LYS A 76 -1.85 -0.43 -10.64
CA LYS A 76 -2.91 0.49 -11.08
C LYS A 76 -2.93 1.74 -10.20
N LYS A 77 -2.79 1.56 -8.89
CA LYS A 77 -2.73 2.68 -7.95
C LYS A 77 -1.53 3.59 -8.23
N PHE A 78 -0.38 3.01 -8.49
CA PHE A 78 0.82 3.75 -8.84
C PHE A 78 0.62 4.60 -10.09
N LYS A 79 0.04 4.03 -11.14
CA LYS A 79 -0.27 4.77 -12.38
C LYS A 79 -1.22 5.93 -12.13
N GLN A 80 -2.25 5.71 -11.31
CA GLN A 80 -3.18 6.76 -10.93
C GLN A 80 -2.45 7.89 -10.21
N MET A 81 -1.56 7.55 -9.28
CA MET A 81 -0.81 8.53 -8.49
C MET A 81 0.19 9.30 -9.33
N LYS A 82 0.81 8.67 -10.32
CA LYS A 82 1.69 9.38 -11.25
C LYS A 82 0.98 10.54 -11.93
N LYS A 83 -0.27 10.33 -12.32
CA LYS A 83 -1.08 11.39 -12.92
C LYS A 83 -1.50 12.44 -11.90
N GLU A 84 -1.95 11.98 -10.73
CA GLU A 84 -2.47 12.85 -9.68
C GLU A 84 -1.39 13.74 -9.06
N TYR A 85 -0.20 13.17 -8.83
CA TYR A 85 0.93 13.88 -8.22
C TYR A 85 1.89 14.50 -9.23
N GLY A 86 1.68 14.26 -10.51
CA GLY A 86 2.55 14.81 -11.56
C GLY A 86 3.92 14.14 -11.63
N TRP A 87 4.06 12.92 -11.16
CA TRP A 87 5.32 12.18 -11.26
C TRP A 87 5.62 11.77 -12.69
N LYS A 88 6.87 11.82 -13.07
CA LYS A 88 7.31 11.47 -14.42
C LYS A 88 8.09 10.16 -14.49
#